data_070d6172769b574b06519ce4b0cbb3ff
#
_entry.id   070d6172769b574b06519ce4b0cbb3ff
#
_cell.length_a   1.000
_cell.length_b   1.000
_cell.length_c   1.000
_cell.angle_alpha   90.00
_cell.angle_beta   90.00
_cell.angle_gamma   90.00
#
_symmetry.space_group_name_H-M   'P 1'
#
loop_
_entity.id
_entity.type
_entity.pdbx_description
1 polymer ?
#
loop_
_entity_poly.entity_id
_entity_poly.type
_entity_poly.pdbx_seq_one_letter_code
_entity_poly.pdbx_strand_id
1 'polypeptide(L)'
;MKEGKKFMNNDQSFLGTEPVGRLLMRLAVPTVIAQLVNMLYNIVDRIYIGHMPGDGSLALTGVGVCMPIIMIVTAFAALIASGGAPRASIALGRGDRDTAERLLGNCFTLQIIISLTLTVILRLFGRGFLLAFGASENTIEYAVSYLNIYALGTLFVELTLGMNAFITAQGFATTGMLTVLIGAVCNIALDPLFIFGLKMGVRGAALATVISQGVSCLWVVSFLRGKKTSLRLKKENLKINWKLILPCLALGLSTFIMQSTESIISVCFNSSLLKYGGDIAVGAMTILTSVMQFAMLPLQGLAQGAQPISSYNFGAKNASRVKETFFALLKSSLTYSVLLWAGIMLFPKAFAGIFTPDAELLAFTAKALRIYCGALFIFGIQIACQMTFVSIGNAPCSIIVAILRKFVLLIPLIFILPHILPDPTMAVYTAEPVADTLAVLFTMIMFGTQFKKALKKLEGNA
;
A
#
# COMPACT_ATOMS: atom_id res chain seq x y z
N MET A 1 -33.28 18.71 -33.05
CA MET A 1 -31.87 18.79 -32.67
C MET A 1 -31.68 19.12 -31.18
N LYS A 2 -32.43 18.48 -30.26
CA LYS A 2 -32.33 18.69 -28.77
C LYS A 2 -32.35 17.38 -27.98
N GLU A 3 -32.33 16.19 -28.58
CA GLU A 3 -32.41 14.91 -27.85
C GLU A 3 -31.08 14.13 -27.76
N GLY A 4 -29.98 14.63 -28.36
CA GLY A 4 -28.69 13.95 -28.40
C GLY A 4 -27.76 14.20 -27.19
N LYS A 5 -28.15 14.99 -26.19
CA LYS A 5 -27.27 15.40 -25.06
C LYS A 5 -27.52 14.71 -23.73
N LYS A 6 -28.45 13.76 -23.61
CA LYS A 6 -28.87 13.17 -22.33
C LYS A 6 -28.21 11.82 -21.99
N PHE A 7 -27.27 11.29 -22.79
CA PHE A 7 -26.63 9.99 -22.58
C PHE A 7 -25.12 10.04 -22.26
N MET A 8 -24.57 11.20 -21.93
CA MET A 8 -23.13 11.36 -21.62
C MET A 8 -22.86 11.98 -20.24
N ASN A 9 -23.59 11.58 -19.19
CA ASN A 9 -23.31 12.02 -17.82
C ASN A 9 -22.64 10.91 -16.98
N ASN A 10 -21.52 10.35 -17.46
CA ASN A 10 -20.46 9.82 -16.61
C ASN A 10 -19.35 10.87 -16.49
N ASP A 11 -19.74 12.06 -16.10
CA ASP A 11 -18.90 13.24 -16.09
C ASP A 11 -18.12 13.26 -14.76
N GLN A 12 -16.79 13.11 -14.83
CA GLN A 12 -15.87 13.29 -13.69
C GLN A 12 -15.61 14.76 -13.38
N SER A 13 -16.39 15.67 -13.93
CA SER A 13 -16.32 17.10 -13.65
C SER A 13 -16.45 17.40 -12.16
N PHE A 14 -17.10 16.52 -11.39
CA PHE A 14 -17.18 16.66 -9.93
C PHE A 14 -15.80 16.71 -9.26
N LEU A 15 -14.77 16.02 -9.81
CA LEU A 15 -13.40 16.11 -9.33
C LEU A 15 -12.81 17.51 -9.49
N GLY A 16 -13.29 18.25 -10.50
CA GLY A 16 -12.90 19.61 -10.78
C GLY A 16 -13.81 20.71 -10.18
N THR A 17 -15.00 20.38 -9.67
CA THR A 17 -16.05 21.36 -9.32
C THR A 17 -16.52 21.28 -7.87
N GLU A 18 -16.62 20.09 -7.26
CA GLU A 18 -17.07 19.95 -5.86
C GLU A 18 -16.04 20.55 -4.89
N PRO A 19 -16.45 21.09 -3.73
CA PRO A 19 -15.54 21.60 -2.70
C PRO A 19 -14.52 20.55 -2.26
N VAL A 20 -13.22 20.90 -2.30
CA VAL A 20 -12.12 19.94 -2.10
C VAL A 20 -12.19 19.21 -0.77
N GLY A 21 -12.52 19.89 0.33
CA GLY A 21 -12.61 19.27 1.66
C GLY A 21 -13.69 18.18 1.73
N ARG A 22 -14.89 18.43 1.18
CA ARG A 22 -15.97 17.45 1.12
C ARG A 22 -15.61 16.28 0.19
N LEU A 23 -15.03 16.59 -0.96
CA LEU A 23 -14.62 15.61 -1.96
C LEU A 23 -13.52 14.70 -1.41
N LEU A 24 -12.52 15.27 -0.73
CA LEU A 24 -11.46 14.51 -0.07
C LEU A 24 -12.05 13.49 0.93
N MET A 25 -12.95 13.91 1.80
CA MET A 25 -13.58 13.00 2.77
C MET A 25 -14.45 11.94 2.09
N ARG A 26 -15.21 12.32 1.06
CA ARG A 26 -16.03 11.38 0.27
C ARG A 26 -15.19 10.29 -0.40
N LEU A 27 -13.96 10.59 -0.81
CA LEU A 27 -13.06 9.61 -1.44
C LEU A 27 -12.17 8.90 -0.41
N ALA A 28 -11.72 9.60 0.64
CA ALA A 28 -10.84 9.03 1.65
C ALA A 28 -11.54 8.04 2.59
N VAL A 29 -12.77 8.31 3.01
CA VAL A 29 -13.49 7.43 3.96
C VAL A 29 -13.66 6.01 3.39
N PRO A 30 -14.15 5.80 2.14
CA PRO A 30 -14.21 4.46 1.57
C PRO A 30 -12.84 3.78 1.45
N THR A 31 -11.78 4.54 1.11
CA THR A 31 -10.43 3.96 1.02
C THR A 31 -9.87 3.57 2.37
N VAL A 32 -10.10 4.36 3.43
CA VAL A 32 -9.75 3.98 4.81
C VAL A 32 -10.50 2.71 5.23
N ILE A 33 -11.80 2.64 4.98
CA ILE A 33 -12.61 1.44 5.28
C ILE A 33 -12.06 0.22 4.53
N ALA A 34 -11.71 0.37 3.24
CA ALA A 34 -11.11 -0.71 2.46
C ALA A 34 -9.80 -1.22 3.09
N GLN A 35 -8.93 -0.32 3.55
CA GLN A 35 -7.67 -0.71 4.22
C GLN A 35 -7.95 -1.44 5.54
N LEU A 36 -8.89 -0.96 6.35
CA LEU A 36 -9.28 -1.62 7.60
C LEU A 36 -9.86 -3.01 7.34
N VAL A 37 -10.76 -3.16 6.38
CA VAL A 37 -11.34 -4.46 6.00
C VAL A 37 -10.26 -5.40 5.50
N ASN A 38 -9.33 -4.92 4.67
CA ASN A 38 -8.20 -5.71 4.18
C ASN A 38 -7.32 -6.23 5.32
N MET A 39 -7.05 -5.40 6.32
CA MET A 39 -6.28 -5.81 7.49
C MET A 39 -7.04 -6.83 8.35
N LEU A 40 -8.33 -6.57 8.59
CA LEU A 40 -9.16 -7.45 9.43
C LEU A 40 -9.28 -8.85 8.83
N TYR A 41 -9.53 -8.98 7.52
CA TYR A 41 -9.65 -10.30 6.93
C TYR A 41 -8.31 -11.07 6.98
N ASN A 42 -7.16 -10.40 6.82
CA ASN A 42 -5.84 -11.04 6.98
C ASN A 42 -5.63 -11.57 8.41
N ILE A 43 -6.15 -10.87 9.42
CA ILE A 43 -6.10 -11.35 10.82
C ILE A 43 -6.99 -12.58 11.00
N VAL A 44 -8.21 -12.53 10.46
CA VAL A 44 -9.18 -13.65 10.56
C VAL A 44 -8.64 -14.90 9.88
N ASP A 45 -8.06 -14.78 8.69
CA ASP A 45 -7.42 -15.88 7.97
C ASP A 45 -6.33 -16.56 8.83
N ARG A 46 -5.45 -15.76 9.45
CA ARG A 46 -4.42 -16.28 10.37
C ARG A 46 -4.99 -16.95 11.61
N ILE A 47 -6.11 -16.44 12.15
CA ILE A 47 -6.80 -17.06 13.28
C ILE A 47 -7.30 -18.45 12.86
N TYR A 48 -7.94 -18.59 11.71
CA TYR A 48 -8.41 -19.89 11.23
C TYR A 48 -7.26 -20.87 11.01
N ILE A 49 -6.16 -20.45 10.38
CA ILE A 49 -4.97 -21.29 10.17
C ILE A 49 -4.38 -21.73 11.52
N GLY A 50 -4.24 -20.81 12.48
CA GLY A 50 -3.69 -21.13 13.80
C GLY A 50 -4.54 -22.06 14.65
N HIS A 51 -5.86 -22.14 14.38
CA HIS A 51 -6.78 -23.03 15.09
C HIS A 51 -7.04 -24.36 14.36
N MET A 52 -6.24 -24.69 13.34
CA MET A 52 -6.34 -26.00 12.69
C MET A 52 -6.03 -27.14 13.67
N PRO A 53 -6.80 -28.24 13.64
CA PRO A 53 -6.52 -29.40 14.48
C PRO A 53 -5.15 -30.01 14.18
N GLY A 54 -4.36 -30.25 15.22
CA GLY A 54 -3.03 -30.87 15.15
C GLY A 54 -1.92 -29.80 14.95
N ASP A 55 -1.60 -29.47 13.72
CA ASP A 55 -0.39 -28.71 13.37
C ASP A 55 -0.63 -27.20 13.14
N GLY A 56 -1.67 -26.61 13.73
CA GLY A 56 -2.06 -25.22 13.49
C GLY A 56 -0.93 -24.19 13.71
N SER A 57 -0.10 -24.40 14.73
CA SER A 57 1.05 -23.55 15.03
C SER A 57 2.13 -23.64 13.94
N LEU A 58 2.47 -24.86 13.49
CA LEU A 58 3.44 -25.08 12.41
C LEU A 58 2.93 -24.53 11.07
N ALA A 59 1.63 -24.74 10.82
CA ALA A 59 0.96 -24.22 9.63
C ALA A 59 0.96 -22.68 9.60
N LEU A 60 0.62 -22.03 10.73
CA LEU A 60 0.65 -20.57 10.86
C LEU A 60 2.07 -20.03 10.65
N THR A 61 3.08 -20.68 11.22
CA THR A 61 4.48 -20.33 11.02
C THR A 61 4.88 -20.49 9.55
N GLY A 62 4.51 -21.60 8.91
CA GLY A 62 4.78 -21.85 7.49
C GLY A 62 4.17 -20.80 6.57
N VAL A 63 2.90 -20.43 6.80
CA VAL A 63 2.24 -19.34 6.06
C VAL A 63 2.90 -17.98 6.35
N GLY A 64 3.36 -17.77 7.60
CA GLY A 64 4.11 -16.57 7.98
C GLY A 64 5.38 -16.37 7.14
N VAL A 65 6.11 -17.45 6.83
CA VAL A 65 7.30 -17.40 5.97
C VAL A 65 6.96 -17.05 4.51
N CYS A 66 5.72 -17.25 4.06
CA CYS A 66 5.28 -16.81 2.72
C CYS A 66 5.07 -15.29 2.62
N MET A 67 4.93 -14.56 3.75
CA MET A 67 4.58 -13.14 3.76
C MET A 67 5.55 -12.25 2.99
N PRO A 68 6.90 -12.38 3.10
CA PRO A 68 7.81 -11.57 2.29
C PRO A 68 7.60 -11.77 0.79
N ILE A 69 7.29 -12.99 0.35
CA ILE A 69 7.01 -13.30 -1.06
C ILE A 69 5.70 -12.64 -1.50
N ILE A 70 4.65 -12.74 -0.69
CA ILE A 70 3.36 -12.09 -0.94
C ILE A 70 3.52 -10.56 -1.02
N MET A 71 4.32 -9.97 -0.15
CA MET A 71 4.63 -8.54 -0.19
C MET A 71 5.34 -8.13 -1.49
N ILE A 72 6.26 -8.95 -2.01
CA ILE A 72 6.92 -8.70 -3.30
C ILE A 72 5.89 -8.77 -4.44
N VAL A 73 5.02 -9.77 -4.45
CA VAL A 73 3.93 -9.87 -5.44
C VAL A 73 3.06 -8.61 -5.40
N THR A 74 2.58 -8.21 -4.23
CA THR A 74 1.75 -7.00 -4.10
C THR A 74 2.50 -5.71 -4.46
N ALA A 75 3.82 -5.67 -4.29
CA ALA A 75 4.65 -4.54 -4.72
C ALA A 75 4.66 -4.39 -6.26
N PHE A 76 4.66 -5.49 -7.02
CA PHE A 76 4.51 -5.43 -8.48
C PHE A 76 3.12 -4.91 -8.90
N ALA A 77 2.05 -5.32 -8.21
CA ALA A 77 0.74 -4.73 -8.44
C ALA A 77 0.73 -3.23 -8.16
N ALA A 78 1.36 -2.81 -7.06
CA ALA A 78 1.49 -1.40 -6.69
C ALA A 78 2.35 -0.59 -7.67
N LEU A 79 3.38 -1.18 -8.28
CA LEU A 79 4.19 -0.57 -9.34
C LEU A 79 3.31 -0.06 -10.49
N ILE A 80 2.39 -0.91 -10.94
CA ILE A 80 1.51 -0.57 -12.05
C ILE A 80 0.37 0.35 -11.60
N ALA A 81 -0.22 0.07 -10.43
CA ALA A 81 -1.31 0.83 -9.87
C ALA A 81 -0.94 2.29 -9.62
N SER A 82 0.13 2.53 -8.85
CA SER A 82 0.56 3.87 -8.44
C SER A 82 1.20 4.69 -9.58
N GLY A 83 1.63 4.04 -10.65
CA GLY A 83 2.13 4.72 -11.83
C GLY A 83 1.05 4.97 -12.89
N GLY A 84 0.23 3.97 -13.17
CA GLY A 84 -0.78 4.02 -14.23
C GLY A 84 -2.02 4.84 -13.86
N ALA A 85 -2.58 4.63 -12.68
CA ALA A 85 -3.81 5.27 -12.25
C ALA A 85 -3.72 6.81 -12.17
N PRO A 86 -2.67 7.43 -11.56
CA PRO A 86 -2.52 8.89 -11.58
C PRO A 86 -2.39 9.44 -13.01
N ARG A 87 -1.64 8.77 -13.88
CA ARG A 87 -1.46 9.22 -15.26
C ARG A 87 -2.75 9.14 -16.07
N ALA A 88 -3.55 8.11 -15.84
CA ALA A 88 -4.88 8.02 -16.46
C ALA A 88 -5.80 9.14 -15.95
N SER A 89 -5.77 9.46 -14.66
CA SER A 89 -6.53 10.58 -14.08
C SER A 89 -6.07 11.95 -14.64
N ILE A 90 -4.75 12.15 -14.82
CA ILE A 90 -4.21 13.35 -15.49
C ILE A 90 -4.72 13.44 -16.92
N ALA A 91 -4.73 12.34 -17.69
CA ALA A 91 -5.23 12.32 -19.05
C ALA A 91 -6.73 12.64 -19.11
N LEU A 92 -7.51 12.11 -18.17
CA LEU A 92 -8.94 12.45 -18.02
C LEU A 92 -9.14 13.96 -17.73
N GLY A 93 -8.32 14.52 -16.84
CA GLY A 93 -8.38 15.96 -16.55
C GLY A 93 -8.05 16.84 -17.76
N ARG A 94 -7.23 16.34 -18.70
CA ARG A 94 -6.95 16.99 -20.00
C ARG A 94 -8.07 16.84 -21.02
N GLY A 95 -9.09 16.03 -20.73
CA GLY A 95 -10.11 15.63 -21.70
C GLY A 95 -9.65 14.55 -22.70
N ASP A 96 -8.43 14.03 -22.54
CA ASP A 96 -7.84 12.99 -23.40
C ASP A 96 -8.23 11.59 -22.88
N ARG A 97 -9.48 11.23 -23.14
CA ARG A 97 -10.04 9.95 -22.74
C ARG A 97 -9.39 8.78 -23.48
N ASP A 98 -9.00 8.95 -24.72
CA ASP A 98 -8.36 7.90 -25.52
C ASP A 98 -7.03 7.47 -24.90
N THR A 99 -6.16 8.43 -24.58
CA THR A 99 -4.90 8.14 -23.87
C THR A 99 -5.16 7.48 -22.50
N ALA A 100 -6.18 7.93 -21.76
CA ALA A 100 -6.49 7.33 -20.46
C ALA A 100 -6.98 5.87 -20.59
N GLU A 101 -7.81 5.55 -21.59
CA GLU A 101 -8.24 4.17 -21.88
C GLU A 101 -7.09 3.29 -22.40
N ARG A 102 -6.17 3.85 -23.20
CA ARG A 102 -4.94 3.14 -23.62
C ARG A 102 -4.02 2.85 -22.43
N LEU A 103 -3.86 3.78 -21.49
CA LEU A 103 -3.09 3.55 -20.26
C LEU A 103 -3.70 2.39 -19.46
N LEU A 104 -5.03 2.39 -19.26
CA LEU A 104 -5.73 1.29 -18.59
C LEU A 104 -5.47 -0.06 -19.28
N GLY A 105 -5.70 -0.15 -20.60
CA GLY A 105 -5.52 -1.38 -21.36
C GLY A 105 -4.07 -1.88 -21.35
N ASN A 106 -3.12 -0.98 -21.52
CA ASN A 106 -1.69 -1.31 -21.47
C ASN A 106 -1.25 -1.80 -20.08
N CYS A 107 -1.68 -1.12 -19.01
CA CYS A 107 -1.41 -1.55 -17.63
C CYS A 107 -2.05 -2.90 -17.32
N PHE A 108 -3.27 -3.15 -17.80
CA PHE A 108 -3.94 -4.44 -17.66
C PHE A 108 -3.12 -5.58 -18.30
N THR A 109 -2.66 -5.39 -19.55
CA THR A 109 -1.83 -6.39 -20.24
C THR A 109 -0.50 -6.59 -19.54
N LEU A 110 0.15 -5.51 -19.10
CA LEU A 110 1.42 -5.62 -18.40
C LEU A 110 1.28 -6.38 -17.08
N GLN A 111 0.19 -6.17 -16.34
CA GLN A 111 -0.07 -6.94 -15.11
C GLN A 111 -0.29 -8.42 -15.38
N ILE A 112 -0.97 -8.78 -16.48
CA ILE A 112 -1.07 -10.20 -16.89
C ILE A 112 0.32 -10.79 -17.15
N ILE A 113 1.17 -10.08 -17.87
CA ILE A 113 2.54 -10.56 -18.15
C ILE A 113 3.34 -10.71 -16.88
N ILE A 114 3.32 -9.71 -15.98
CA ILE A 114 4.02 -9.76 -14.70
C ILE A 114 3.49 -10.92 -13.85
N SER A 115 2.18 -11.07 -13.72
CA SER A 115 1.58 -12.13 -12.91
C SER A 115 1.92 -13.53 -13.41
N LEU A 116 1.89 -13.76 -14.73
CA LEU A 116 2.30 -15.03 -15.31
C LEU A 116 3.79 -15.31 -15.09
N THR A 117 4.62 -14.29 -15.24
CA THR A 117 6.07 -14.39 -14.96
C THR A 117 6.32 -14.73 -13.48
N LEU A 118 5.66 -14.03 -12.56
CA LEU A 118 5.73 -14.31 -11.13
C LEU A 118 5.23 -15.71 -10.80
N THR A 119 4.12 -16.15 -11.40
CA THR A 119 3.60 -17.52 -11.23
C THR A 119 4.68 -18.55 -11.61
N VAL A 120 5.32 -18.40 -12.76
CA VAL A 120 6.39 -19.32 -13.20
C VAL A 120 7.57 -19.29 -12.25
N ILE A 121 8.04 -18.10 -11.86
CA ILE A 121 9.16 -17.94 -10.93
C ILE A 121 8.85 -18.58 -9.57
N LEU A 122 7.67 -18.32 -9.01
CA LEU A 122 7.27 -18.88 -7.72
C LEU A 122 7.08 -20.40 -7.75
N ARG A 123 6.61 -20.94 -8.87
CA ARG A 123 6.48 -22.41 -9.04
C ARG A 123 7.83 -23.10 -9.19
N LEU A 124 8.79 -22.49 -9.86
CA LEU A 124 10.12 -23.08 -10.09
C LEU A 124 11.06 -22.89 -8.89
N PHE A 125 11.06 -21.69 -8.29
CA PHE A 125 12.04 -21.30 -7.27
C PHE A 125 11.43 -21.07 -5.88
N GLY A 126 10.10 -21.22 -5.71
CA GLY A 126 9.39 -20.87 -4.47
C GLY A 126 9.93 -21.63 -3.24
N ARG A 127 10.26 -22.91 -3.36
CA ARG A 127 10.87 -23.68 -2.25
C ARG A 127 12.22 -23.07 -1.83
N GLY A 128 13.06 -22.68 -2.79
CA GLY A 128 14.35 -22.02 -2.51
C GLY A 128 14.17 -20.67 -1.81
N PHE A 129 13.21 -19.87 -2.26
CA PHE A 129 12.90 -18.60 -1.60
C PHE A 129 12.39 -18.78 -0.18
N LEU A 130 11.50 -19.76 0.07
CA LEU A 130 10.99 -20.05 1.40
C LEU A 130 12.11 -20.47 2.36
N LEU A 131 13.04 -21.31 1.92
CA LEU A 131 14.22 -21.68 2.71
C LEU A 131 15.11 -20.46 2.98
N ALA A 132 15.32 -19.60 1.99
CA ALA A 132 16.09 -18.37 2.17
C ALA A 132 15.42 -17.38 3.13
N PHE A 133 14.09 -17.38 3.21
CA PHE A 133 13.31 -16.55 4.14
C PHE A 133 13.09 -17.21 5.50
N GLY A 134 13.70 -18.35 5.78
CA GLY A 134 13.74 -18.96 7.11
C GLY A 134 12.74 -20.07 7.37
N ALA A 135 12.22 -20.73 6.33
CA ALA A 135 11.45 -21.94 6.53
C ALA A 135 12.33 -23.06 7.10
N SER A 136 11.88 -23.70 8.17
CA SER A 136 12.51 -24.86 8.78
C SER A 136 12.03 -26.16 8.12
N GLU A 137 12.71 -27.28 8.39
CA GLU A 137 12.29 -28.62 7.93
C GLU A 137 10.85 -28.94 8.32
N ASN A 138 10.39 -28.47 9.48
CA ASN A 138 9.04 -28.72 9.97
C ASN A 138 7.97 -27.81 9.33
N THR A 139 8.33 -26.63 8.83
CA THR A 139 7.39 -25.64 8.30
C THR A 139 7.38 -25.54 6.79
N ILE A 140 8.43 -26.04 6.12
CA ILE A 140 8.61 -25.89 4.66
C ILE A 140 7.46 -26.51 3.86
N GLU A 141 6.94 -27.67 4.25
CA GLU A 141 5.88 -28.35 3.50
C GLU A 141 4.54 -27.59 3.58
N TYR A 142 4.23 -26.97 4.72
CA TYR A 142 3.08 -26.08 4.87
C TYR A 142 3.25 -24.82 4.01
N ALA A 143 4.43 -24.20 4.05
CA ALA A 143 4.75 -23.01 3.27
C ALA A 143 4.69 -23.28 1.75
N VAL A 144 5.28 -24.38 1.27
CA VAL A 144 5.25 -24.79 -0.14
C VAL A 144 3.82 -25.11 -0.59
N SER A 145 3.04 -25.80 0.24
CA SER A 145 1.65 -26.14 -0.05
C SER A 145 0.79 -24.88 -0.23
N TYR A 146 0.97 -23.88 0.64
CA TYR A 146 0.30 -22.59 0.54
C TYR A 146 0.76 -21.81 -0.71
N LEU A 147 2.08 -21.64 -0.86
CA LEU A 147 2.67 -20.83 -1.92
C LEU A 147 2.34 -21.36 -3.31
N ASN A 148 2.31 -22.67 -3.49
CA ASN A 148 1.99 -23.29 -4.77
C ASN A 148 0.58 -22.97 -5.26
N ILE A 149 -0.40 -22.92 -4.35
CA ILE A 149 -1.79 -22.56 -4.68
C ILE A 149 -1.87 -21.04 -4.87
N TYR A 150 -1.27 -20.27 -3.98
CA TYR A 150 -1.22 -18.80 -4.07
C TYR A 150 -0.60 -18.33 -5.39
N ALA A 151 0.48 -18.99 -5.83
CA ALA A 151 1.16 -18.67 -7.09
C ALA A 151 0.20 -18.78 -8.31
N LEU A 152 -0.72 -19.73 -8.33
CA LEU A 152 -1.74 -19.83 -9.38
C LEU A 152 -2.75 -18.67 -9.31
N GLY A 153 -2.98 -18.15 -8.10
CA GLY A 153 -3.87 -17.01 -7.85
C GLY A 153 -3.23 -15.64 -8.08
N THR A 154 -1.93 -15.57 -8.33
CA THR A 154 -1.19 -14.30 -8.52
C THR A 154 -1.83 -13.41 -9.59
N LEU A 155 -2.35 -13.99 -10.67
CA LEU A 155 -3.08 -13.27 -11.71
C LEU A 155 -4.27 -12.48 -11.15
N PHE A 156 -5.06 -13.10 -10.28
CA PHE A 156 -6.24 -12.45 -9.70
C PHE A 156 -5.83 -11.37 -8.70
N VAL A 157 -4.79 -11.61 -7.90
CA VAL A 157 -4.24 -10.64 -6.95
C VAL A 157 -3.74 -9.39 -7.67
N GLU A 158 -2.88 -9.58 -8.68
CA GLU A 158 -2.31 -8.51 -9.49
C GLU A 158 -3.41 -7.66 -10.16
N LEU A 159 -4.34 -8.31 -10.86
CA LEU A 159 -5.42 -7.62 -11.55
C LEU A 159 -6.38 -6.93 -10.59
N THR A 160 -6.70 -7.55 -9.45
CA THR A 160 -7.58 -6.93 -8.44
C THR A 160 -6.96 -5.64 -7.91
N LEU A 161 -5.73 -5.71 -7.41
CA LEU A 161 -5.07 -4.56 -6.79
C LEU A 161 -4.78 -3.46 -7.81
N GLY A 162 -4.23 -3.83 -8.95
CA GLY A 162 -3.83 -2.86 -9.96
C GLY A 162 -5.00 -2.18 -10.65
N MET A 163 -6.01 -2.93 -11.05
CA MET A 163 -7.15 -2.37 -11.76
C MET A 163 -8.12 -1.63 -10.82
N ASN A 164 -8.19 -2.02 -9.54
CA ASN A 164 -8.96 -1.28 -8.55
C ASN A 164 -8.46 0.16 -8.37
N ALA A 165 -7.15 0.39 -8.53
CA ALA A 165 -6.58 1.74 -8.52
C ALA A 165 -7.11 2.63 -9.64
N PHE A 166 -7.38 2.07 -10.83
CA PHE A 166 -8.02 2.81 -11.92
C PHE A 166 -9.50 3.12 -11.66
N ILE A 167 -10.19 2.29 -10.88
CA ILE A 167 -11.56 2.59 -10.43
C ILE A 167 -11.56 3.79 -9.48
N THR A 168 -10.67 3.77 -8.49
CA THR A 168 -10.51 4.87 -7.52
C THR A 168 -10.03 6.16 -8.18
N ALA A 169 -9.11 6.07 -9.14
CA ALA A 169 -8.58 7.22 -9.89
C ALA A 169 -9.64 7.97 -10.71
N GLN A 170 -10.75 7.31 -11.02
CA GLN A 170 -11.93 7.91 -11.64
C GLN A 170 -12.88 8.57 -10.63
N GLY A 171 -12.58 8.51 -9.32
CA GLY A 171 -13.43 9.01 -8.24
C GLY A 171 -14.46 7.98 -7.73
N PHE A 172 -14.44 6.73 -8.18
CA PHE A 172 -15.34 5.66 -7.71
C PHE A 172 -14.78 4.93 -6.47
N ALA A 173 -14.39 5.69 -5.44
CA ALA A 173 -13.78 5.14 -4.23
C ALA A 173 -14.68 4.10 -3.51
N THR A 174 -15.99 4.32 -3.48
CA THR A 174 -16.96 3.36 -2.91
C THR A 174 -16.95 2.04 -3.69
N THR A 175 -16.87 2.07 -5.01
CA THR A 175 -16.76 0.84 -5.83
C THR A 175 -15.45 0.13 -5.57
N GLY A 176 -14.36 0.89 -5.40
CA GLY A 176 -13.06 0.36 -4.99
C GLY A 176 -13.08 -0.30 -3.61
N MET A 177 -13.77 0.30 -2.65
CA MET A 177 -14.01 -0.30 -1.32
C MET A 177 -14.82 -1.60 -1.43
N LEU A 178 -15.88 -1.62 -2.24
CA LEU A 178 -16.70 -2.82 -2.45
C LEU A 178 -15.88 -3.98 -3.04
N THR A 179 -14.89 -3.70 -3.88
CA THR A 179 -13.97 -4.73 -4.38
C THR A 179 -13.28 -5.48 -3.22
N VAL A 180 -12.76 -4.73 -2.26
CA VAL A 180 -12.07 -5.29 -1.09
C VAL A 180 -13.06 -6.01 -0.17
N LEU A 181 -14.23 -5.42 0.06
CA LEU A 181 -15.27 -5.99 0.91
C LEU A 181 -15.79 -7.32 0.36
N ILE A 182 -16.03 -7.43 -0.94
CA ILE A 182 -16.46 -8.67 -1.61
C ILE A 182 -15.40 -9.75 -1.40
N GLY A 183 -14.12 -9.45 -1.65
CA GLY A 183 -13.03 -10.40 -1.42
C GLY A 183 -12.93 -10.85 0.03
N ALA A 184 -13.00 -9.91 0.98
CA ALA A 184 -12.93 -10.20 2.40
C ALA A 184 -14.09 -11.09 2.89
N VAL A 185 -15.32 -10.78 2.51
CA VAL A 185 -16.51 -11.57 2.88
C VAL A 185 -16.43 -12.99 2.27
N CYS A 186 -16.04 -13.10 1.00
CA CYS A 186 -15.83 -14.40 0.37
C CYS A 186 -14.75 -15.21 1.08
N ASN A 187 -13.62 -14.60 1.43
CA ASN A 187 -12.52 -15.28 2.10
C ASN A 187 -12.93 -15.77 3.49
N ILE A 188 -13.50 -14.90 4.33
CA ILE A 188 -13.98 -15.25 5.69
C ILE A 188 -15.02 -16.37 5.66
N ALA A 189 -15.85 -16.45 4.62
CA ALA A 189 -16.85 -17.51 4.46
C ALA A 189 -16.24 -18.83 3.94
N LEU A 190 -15.26 -18.75 3.03
CA LEU A 190 -14.65 -19.93 2.41
C LEU A 190 -13.57 -20.58 3.28
N ASP A 191 -12.85 -19.81 4.10
CA ASP A 191 -11.80 -20.34 4.99
C ASP A 191 -12.30 -21.46 5.90
N PRO A 192 -13.35 -21.28 6.73
CA PRO A 192 -13.83 -22.37 7.59
C PRO A 192 -14.37 -23.55 6.79
N LEU A 193 -14.97 -23.31 5.63
CA LEU A 193 -15.46 -24.39 4.78
C LEU A 193 -14.32 -25.25 4.25
N PHE A 194 -13.25 -24.65 3.75
CA PHE A 194 -12.14 -25.39 3.14
C PHE A 194 -11.15 -25.93 4.20
N ILE A 195 -10.86 -25.14 5.23
CA ILE A 195 -9.91 -25.53 6.27
C ILE A 195 -10.50 -26.67 7.12
N PHE A 196 -11.71 -26.49 7.66
CA PHE A 196 -12.33 -27.41 8.63
C PHE A 196 -13.35 -28.33 7.97
N GLY A 197 -14.25 -27.81 7.13
CA GLY A 197 -15.32 -28.58 6.50
C GLY A 197 -14.78 -29.63 5.53
N LEU A 198 -13.94 -29.24 4.59
CA LEU A 198 -13.30 -30.12 3.62
C LEU A 198 -11.96 -30.69 4.11
N LYS A 199 -11.50 -30.31 5.30
CA LYS A 199 -10.25 -30.76 5.94
C LYS A 199 -9.01 -30.56 5.06
N MET A 200 -8.99 -29.51 4.25
CA MET A 200 -7.88 -29.21 3.34
C MET A 200 -6.69 -28.49 4.05
N GLY A 201 -6.88 -28.05 5.30
CA GLY A 201 -5.84 -27.38 6.08
C GLY A 201 -5.31 -26.13 5.37
N VAL A 202 -3.99 -25.95 5.35
CA VAL A 202 -3.31 -24.80 4.73
C VAL A 202 -3.63 -24.64 3.22
N ARG A 203 -3.83 -25.76 2.52
CA ARG A 203 -4.25 -25.73 1.11
C ARG A 203 -5.64 -25.11 0.95
N GLY A 204 -6.52 -25.34 1.93
CA GLY A 204 -7.86 -24.76 1.98
C GLY A 204 -7.80 -23.26 2.14
N ALA A 205 -6.99 -22.72 3.06
CA ALA A 205 -6.77 -21.30 3.23
C ALA A 205 -6.24 -20.63 1.96
N ALA A 206 -5.22 -21.22 1.33
CA ALA A 206 -4.69 -20.71 0.06
C ALA A 206 -5.76 -20.71 -1.05
N LEU A 207 -6.56 -21.75 -1.16
CA LEU A 207 -7.63 -21.86 -2.16
C LEU A 207 -8.74 -20.83 -1.91
N ALA A 208 -9.15 -20.64 -0.65
CA ALA A 208 -10.12 -19.62 -0.26
C ALA A 208 -9.64 -18.22 -0.68
N THR A 209 -8.38 -17.90 -0.39
CA THR A 209 -7.75 -16.65 -0.80
C THR A 209 -7.78 -16.47 -2.33
N VAL A 210 -7.37 -17.48 -3.09
CA VAL A 210 -7.34 -17.42 -4.57
C VAL A 210 -8.74 -17.25 -5.15
N ILE A 211 -9.74 -17.98 -4.67
CA ILE A 211 -11.13 -17.86 -5.13
C ILE A 211 -11.67 -16.47 -4.80
N SER A 212 -11.44 -15.97 -3.59
CA SER A 212 -11.91 -14.65 -3.15
C SER A 212 -11.29 -13.52 -3.99
N GLN A 213 -10.00 -13.62 -4.30
CA GLN A 213 -9.34 -12.70 -5.22
C GLN A 213 -9.88 -12.85 -6.65
N GLY A 214 -10.22 -14.06 -7.07
CA GLY A 214 -10.88 -14.30 -8.36
C GLY A 214 -12.23 -13.62 -8.46
N VAL A 215 -13.07 -13.69 -7.44
CA VAL A 215 -14.38 -13.00 -7.37
C VAL A 215 -14.19 -11.49 -7.40
N SER A 216 -13.24 -10.95 -6.63
CA SER A 216 -12.89 -9.51 -6.67
C SER A 216 -12.38 -9.08 -8.04
N CYS A 217 -11.55 -9.89 -8.68
CA CYS A 217 -11.04 -9.64 -10.03
C CYS A 217 -12.18 -9.58 -11.06
N LEU A 218 -13.12 -10.53 -11.02
CA LEU A 218 -14.30 -10.53 -11.88
C LEU A 218 -15.15 -9.28 -11.67
N TRP A 219 -15.34 -8.84 -10.42
CA TRP A 219 -16.04 -7.60 -10.10
C TRP A 219 -15.34 -6.38 -10.73
N VAL A 220 -14.04 -6.23 -10.54
CA VAL A 220 -13.24 -5.13 -11.07
C VAL A 220 -13.28 -5.09 -12.61
N VAL A 221 -13.03 -6.23 -13.26
CA VAL A 221 -13.04 -6.34 -14.72
C VAL A 221 -14.44 -6.07 -15.29
N SER A 222 -15.49 -6.59 -14.62
CA SER A 222 -16.88 -6.35 -15.03
C SER A 222 -17.22 -4.86 -14.92
N PHE A 223 -16.80 -4.18 -13.87
CA PHE A 223 -17.00 -2.74 -13.73
C PHE A 223 -16.28 -1.97 -14.84
N LEU A 224 -14.99 -2.26 -15.09
CA LEU A 224 -14.18 -1.56 -16.12
C LEU A 224 -14.63 -1.87 -17.55
N ARG A 225 -15.39 -2.93 -17.79
CA ARG A 225 -16.04 -3.23 -19.08
C ARG A 225 -17.45 -2.67 -19.17
N GLY A 226 -18.03 -2.28 -18.03
CA GLY A 226 -19.42 -1.82 -17.94
C GLY A 226 -19.65 -0.43 -18.53
N LYS A 227 -20.92 0.02 -18.41
CA LYS A 227 -21.36 1.34 -18.90
C LYS A 227 -21.17 2.46 -17.86
N LYS A 228 -20.97 2.10 -16.60
CA LYS A 228 -20.84 3.06 -15.47
C LYS A 228 -19.45 3.68 -15.34
N THR A 229 -18.42 3.01 -15.88
CA THR A 229 -17.05 3.50 -15.87
C THR A 229 -16.79 4.52 -16.97
N SER A 230 -15.98 5.52 -16.69
CA SER A 230 -15.52 6.47 -17.71
C SER A 230 -14.34 5.93 -18.50
N LEU A 231 -13.51 5.10 -17.88
CA LEU A 231 -12.39 4.40 -18.53
C LEU A 231 -12.82 2.98 -18.84
N ARG A 232 -12.97 2.67 -20.11
CA ARG A 232 -13.38 1.33 -20.51
C ARG A 232 -12.19 0.48 -20.93
N LEU A 233 -12.16 -0.74 -20.42
CA LEU A 233 -11.22 -1.76 -20.87
C LEU A 233 -11.69 -2.29 -22.24
N LYS A 234 -11.01 -1.84 -23.31
CA LYS A 234 -11.28 -2.21 -24.69
C LYS A 234 -10.20 -3.13 -25.22
N LYS A 235 -10.57 -4.11 -26.05
CA LYS A 235 -9.63 -5.05 -26.69
C LYS A 235 -8.56 -4.35 -27.53
N GLU A 236 -8.93 -3.25 -28.20
CA GLU A 236 -8.05 -2.44 -29.03
C GLU A 236 -6.88 -1.83 -28.28
N ASN A 237 -7.07 -1.57 -26.96
CA ASN A 237 -6.11 -0.91 -26.10
C ASN A 237 -5.17 -1.88 -25.33
N LEU A 238 -5.30 -3.18 -25.57
CA LEU A 238 -4.48 -4.20 -24.90
C LEU A 238 -3.05 -4.31 -25.47
N LYS A 239 -2.81 -3.77 -26.67
CA LYS A 239 -1.49 -3.80 -27.29
C LYS A 239 -0.55 -2.86 -26.53
N ILE A 240 0.57 -3.41 -26.02
CA ILE A 240 1.55 -2.63 -25.24
C ILE A 240 2.20 -1.55 -26.10
N ASN A 241 2.17 -0.33 -25.58
CA ASN A 241 2.90 0.81 -26.09
C ASN A 241 3.92 1.27 -25.03
N TRP A 242 5.18 0.95 -25.25
CA TRP A 242 6.24 1.27 -24.32
C TRP A 242 6.40 2.77 -24.05
N LYS A 243 6.05 3.65 -24.98
CA LYS A 243 6.06 5.11 -24.76
C LYS A 243 5.06 5.56 -23.69
N LEU A 244 3.95 4.81 -23.52
CA LEU A 244 2.97 5.07 -22.47
C LEU A 244 3.34 4.38 -21.16
N ILE A 245 3.89 3.16 -21.22
CA ILE A 245 4.17 2.31 -20.04
C ILE A 245 5.41 2.75 -19.28
N LEU A 246 6.52 3.10 -19.96
CA LEU A 246 7.75 3.48 -19.28
C LEU A 246 7.58 4.63 -18.28
N PRO A 247 6.85 5.71 -18.61
CA PRO A 247 6.57 6.74 -17.61
C PRO A 247 5.68 6.28 -16.45
N CYS A 248 4.81 5.27 -16.67
CA CYS A 248 4.02 4.67 -15.58
C CYS A 248 4.93 3.85 -14.66
N LEU A 249 5.79 3.01 -15.22
CA LEU A 249 6.76 2.24 -14.44
C LEU A 249 7.69 3.15 -13.64
N ALA A 250 8.20 4.22 -14.26
CA ALA A 250 9.04 5.19 -13.57
C ALA A 250 8.31 5.84 -12.37
N LEU A 251 7.04 6.21 -12.53
CA LEU A 251 6.26 6.80 -11.44
C LEU A 251 5.95 5.78 -10.33
N GLY A 252 5.59 4.56 -10.70
CA GLY A 252 5.26 3.49 -9.75
C GLY A 252 6.47 2.92 -9.02
N LEU A 253 7.68 3.12 -9.57
CA LEU A 253 8.92 2.59 -8.99
C LEU A 253 9.15 3.05 -7.54
N SER A 254 8.74 4.27 -7.19
CA SER A 254 8.83 4.77 -5.82
C SER A 254 8.02 3.91 -4.83
N THR A 255 6.78 3.57 -5.20
CA THR A 255 5.91 2.73 -4.36
C THR A 255 6.41 1.29 -4.30
N PHE A 256 6.90 0.76 -5.42
CA PHE A 256 7.54 -0.55 -5.47
C PHE A 256 8.76 -0.62 -4.53
N ILE A 257 9.65 0.36 -4.59
CA ILE A 257 10.83 0.47 -3.71
C ILE A 257 10.38 0.52 -2.24
N MET A 258 9.41 1.37 -1.92
CA MET A 258 8.91 1.51 -0.55
C MET A 258 8.37 0.19 0.00
N GLN A 259 7.56 -0.54 -0.76
CA GLN A 259 6.98 -1.82 -0.31
C GLN A 259 8.00 -2.95 -0.26
N SER A 260 8.83 -3.10 -1.29
CA SER A 260 9.84 -4.16 -1.34
C SER A 260 10.91 -4.00 -0.26
N THR A 261 11.19 -2.77 0.17
CA THR A 261 12.23 -2.48 1.16
C THR A 261 11.78 -2.80 2.58
N GLU A 262 10.47 -2.86 2.86
CA GLU A 262 9.95 -3.14 4.22
C GLU A 262 10.49 -4.47 4.79
N SER A 263 10.58 -5.51 3.97
CA SER A 263 11.14 -6.80 4.40
C SER A 263 12.63 -6.70 4.76
N ILE A 264 13.39 -5.95 3.97
CA ILE A 264 14.83 -5.72 4.21
C ILE A 264 15.02 -4.94 5.52
N ILE A 265 14.24 -3.90 5.73
CA ILE A 265 14.28 -3.06 6.93
C ILE A 265 13.93 -3.90 8.16
N SER A 266 12.91 -4.76 8.09
CA SER A 266 12.54 -5.65 9.18
C SER A 266 13.70 -6.58 9.57
N VAL A 267 14.40 -7.15 8.59
CA VAL A 267 15.59 -7.98 8.85
C VAL A 267 16.71 -7.16 9.50
N CYS A 268 16.98 -5.93 9.02
CA CYS A 268 17.99 -5.05 9.61
C CYS A 268 17.67 -4.69 11.06
N PHE A 269 16.42 -4.33 11.36
CA PHE A 269 15.98 -4.06 12.73
C PHE A 269 16.12 -5.29 13.61
N ASN A 270 15.56 -6.42 13.22
CA ASN A 270 15.57 -7.65 14.01
C ASN A 270 17.00 -8.14 14.28
N SER A 271 17.87 -8.12 13.28
CA SER A 271 19.28 -8.51 13.43
C SER A 271 20.02 -7.60 14.41
N SER A 272 19.83 -6.29 14.31
CA SER A 272 20.46 -5.31 15.19
C SER A 272 19.90 -5.39 16.63
N LEU A 273 18.56 -5.50 16.77
CA LEU A 273 17.90 -5.60 18.06
C LEU A 273 18.23 -6.90 18.78
N LEU A 274 18.31 -8.02 18.06
CA LEU A 274 18.72 -9.30 18.66
C LEU A 274 20.14 -9.22 19.23
N LYS A 275 21.03 -8.55 18.49
CA LYS A 275 22.44 -8.36 18.92
C LYS A 275 22.58 -7.54 20.19
N TYR A 276 21.81 -6.45 20.33
CA TYR A 276 22.00 -5.49 21.42
C TYR A 276 20.97 -5.61 22.54
N GLY A 277 19.77 -6.11 22.28
CA GLY A 277 18.67 -6.16 23.25
C GLY A 277 18.03 -7.54 23.43
N GLY A 278 18.49 -8.55 22.68
CA GLY A 278 17.97 -9.91 22.78
C GLY A 278 16.50 -10.05 22.36
N ASP A 279 15.89 -11.15 22.81
CA ASP A 279 14.53 -11.53 22.39
C ASP A 279 13.45 -10.52 22.80
N ILE A 280 13.62 -9.85 23.95
CA ILE A 280 12.66 -8.85 24.42
C ILE A 280 12.59 -7.65 23.47
N ALA A 281 13.74 -7.22 22.93
CA ALA A 281 13.79 -6.12 21.98
C ALA A 281 13.14 -6.52 20.64
N VAL A 282 13.40 -7.72 20.14
CA VAL A 282 12.74 -8.24 18.92
C VAL A 282 11.23 -8.38 19.12
N GLY A 283 10.81 -8.89 20.30
CA GLY A 283 9.40 -8.97 20.67
C GLY A 283 8.72 -7.60 20.72
N ALA A 284 9.37 -6.62 21.31
CA ALA A 284 8.90 -5.24 21.33
C ALA A 284 8.78 -4.68 19.89
N MET A 285 9.75 -4.91 19.00
CA MET A 285 9.70 -4.46 17.61
C MET A 285 8.50 -5.05 16.85
N THR A 286 8.15 -6.31 17.11
CA THR A 286 6.96 -6.94 16.54
C THR A 286 5.68 -6.21 16.95
N ILE A 287 5.57 -5.81 18.22
CA ILE A 287 4.43 -5.02 18.71
C ILE A 287 4.45 -3.63 18.08
N LEU A 288 5.59 -2.95 18.03
CA LEU A 288 5.73 -1.63 17.41
C LEU A 288 5.28 -1.66 15.94
N THR A 289 5.74 -2.64 15.19
CA THR A 289 5.38 -2.81 13.77
C THR A 289 3.87 -2.99 13.62
N SER A 290 3.25 -3.79 14.49
CA SER A 290 1.79 -4.01 14.47
C SER A 290 1.02 -2.71 14.79
N VAL A 291 1.43 -1.97 15.82
CA VAL A 291 0.85 -0.65 16.15
C VAL A 291 0.96 0.30 14.95
N MET A 292 2.13 0.36 14.32
CA MET A 292 2.37 1.24 13.17
C MET A 292 1.56 0.84 11.94
N GLN A 293 1.37 -0.45 11.68
CA GLN A 293 0.51 -0.89 10.58
C GLN A 293 -0.91 -0.35 10.73
N PHE A 294 -1.53 -0.49 11.92
CA PHE A 294 -2.85 0.08 12.20
C PHE A 294 -2.85 1.61 12.08
N ALA A 295 -1.84 2.24 12.64
CA ALA A 295 -1.70 3.68 12.68
C ALA A 295 -1.58 4.32 11.29
N MET A 296 -0.97 3.62 10.32
CA MET A 296 -0.76 4.14 8.98
C MET A 296 -1.98 4.00 8.05
N LEU A 297 -2.95 3.14 8.36
CA LEU A 297 -4.10 2.91 7.47
C LEU A 297 -4.91 4.17 7.14
N PRO A 298 -5.28 5.05 8.12
CA PRO A 298 -5.99 6.27 7.80
C PRO A 298 -5.17 7.25 6.95
N LEU A 299 -3.86 7.36 7.19
CA LEU A 299 -2.97 8.20 6.39
C LEU A 299 -2.90 7.73 4.93
N GLN A 300 -2.78 6.43 4.72
CA GLN A 300 -2.80 5.83 3.38
C GLN A 300 -4.14 6.06 2.69
N GLY A 301 -5.26 5.90 3.40
CA GLY A 301 -6.59 6.16 2.88
C GLY A 301 -6.81 7.62 2.50
N LEU A 302 -6.34 8.58 3.33
CA LEU A 302 -6.36 10.02 3.02
C LEU A 302 -5.55 10.32 1.76
N ALA A 303 -4.35 9.78 1.65
CA ALA A 303 -3.47 9.95 0.50
C ALA A 303 -4.11 9.41 -0.78
N GLN A 304 -4.66 8.20 -0.74
CA GLN A 304 -5.35 7.58 -1.88
C GLN A 304 -6.63 8.34 -2.27
N GLY A 305 -7.35 8.91 -1.31
CA GLY A 305 -8.51 9.76 -1.57
C GLY A 305 -8.16 11.10 -2.23
N ALA A 306 -7.01 11.69 -1.88
CA ALA A 306 -6.54 12.95 -2.46
C ALA A 306 -5.98 12.77 -3.89
N GLN A 307 -5.44 11.60 -4.21
CA GLN A 307 -4.77 11.33 -5.47
C GLN A 307 -5.63 11.64 -6.71
N PRO A 308 -6.86 11.13 -6.87
CA PRO A 308 -7.67 11.41 -8.05
C PRO A 308 -8.01 12.90 -8.19
N ILE A 309 -8.20 13.61 -7.06
CA ILE A 309 -8.50 15.05 -7.07
C ILE A 309 -7.29 15.82 -7.61
N SER A 310 -6.10 15.57 -7.04
CA SER A 310 -4.86 16.23 -7.48
C SER A 310 -4.51 15.91 -8.92
N SER A 311 -4.57 14.62 -9.31
CA SER A 311 -4.19 14.18 -10.66
C SER A 311 -5.11 14.73 -11.74
N TYR A 312 -6.43 14.69 -11.51
CA TYR A 312 -7.41 15.24 -12.44
C TYR A 312 -7.22 16.75 -12.63
N ASN A 313 -7.14 17.51 -11.53
CA ASN A 313 -7.00 18.96 -11.60
C ASN A 313 -5.63 19.40 -12.15
N PHE A 314 -4.58 18.60 -11.93
CA PHE A 314 -3.29 18.82 -12.59
C PHE A 314 -3.41 18.65 -14.12
N GLY A 315 -4.13 17.63 -14.57
CA GLY A 315 -4.44 17.42 -15.98
C GLY A 315 -5.27 18.55 -16.57
N ALA A 316 -6.28 19.02 -15.85
CA ALA A 316 -7.16 20.12 -16.22
C ALA A 316 -6.50 21.51 -16.14
N LYS A 317 -5.19 21.59 -15.80
CA LYS A 317 -4.43 22.84 -15.61
C LYS A 317 -5.00 23.77 -14.53
N ASN A 318 -5.72 23.23 -13.54
CA ASN A 318 -6.29 24.00 -12.44
C ASN A 318 -5.32 24.04 -11.25
N ALA A 319 -4.33 24.93 -11.31
CA ALA A 319 -3.30 25.07 -10.30
C ALA A 319 -3.85 25.40 -8.91
N SER A 320 -4.91 26.23 -8.83
CA SER A 320 -5.56 26.61 -7.58
C SER A 320 -6.12 25.37 -6.85
N ARG A 321 -6.83 24.48 -7.55
CA ARG A 321 -7.39 23.27 -6.95
C ARG A 321 -6.34 22.23 -6.60
N VAL A 322 -5.26 22.11 -7.36
CA VAL A 322 -4.10 21.26 -7.00
C VAL A 322 -3.50 21.74 -5.68
N LYS A 323 -3.32 23.05 -5.53
CA LYS A 323 -2.82 23.67 -4.30
C LYS A 323 -3.79 23.47 -3.13
N GLU A 324 -5.08 23.68 -3.33
CA GLU A 324 -6.12 23.48 -2.32
C GLU A 324 -6.15 22.02 -1.85
N THR A 325 -6.07 21.06 -2.78
CA THR A 325 -6.04 19.63 -2.46
C THR A 325 -4.81 19.25 -1.65
N PHE A 326 -3.64 19.79 -2.02
CA PHE A 326 -2.43 19.58 -1.23
C PHE A 326 -2.58 20.07 0.21
N PHE A 327 -3.08 21.30 0.41
CA PHE A 327 -3.26 21.84 1.76
C PHE A 327 -4.35 21.13 2.55
N ALA A 328 -5.42 20.68 1.91
CA ALA A 328 -6.45 19.87 2.55
C ALA A 328 -5.88 18.52 3.02
N LEU A 329 -5.10 17.84 2.16
CA LEU A 329 -4.41 16.60 2.51
C LEU A 329 -3.39 16.83 3.62
N LEU A 330 -2.56 17.87 3.50
CA LEU A 330 -1.55 18.21 4.51
C LEU A 330 -2.20 18.47 5.87
N LYS A 331 -3.25 19.30 5.92
CA LYS A 331 -3.97 19.59 7.17
C LYS A 331 -4.55 18.32 7.79
N SER A 332 -5.23 17.50 7.01
CA SER A 332 -5.85 16.26 7.52
C SER A 332 -4.81 15.25 7.99
N SER A 333 -3.76 15.01 7.20
CA SER A 333 -2.68 14.08 7.54
C SER A 333 -1.87 14.54 8.75
N LEU A 334 -1.56 15.83 8.82
CA LEU A 334 -0.82 16.40 9.94
C LEU A 334 -1.65 16.37 11.24
N THR A 335 -2.94 16.75 11.16
CA THR A 335 -3.84 16.66 12.32
C THR A 335 -3.92 15.23 12.85
N TYR A 336 -4.12 14.25 11.95
CA TYR A 336 -4.13 12.85 12.34
C TYR A 336 -2.81 12.39 12.96
N SER A 337 -1.67 12.73 12.32
CA SER A 337 -0.34 12.36 12.82
C SER A 337 -0.03 12.95 14.20
N VAL A 338 -0.41 14.20 14.44
CA VAL A 338 -0.24 14.85 15.76
C VAL A 338 -1.13 14.21 16.82
N LEU A 339 -2.39 13.93 16.51
CA LEU A 339 -3.31 13.27 17.45
C LEU A 339 -2.85 11.85 17.80
N LEU A 340 -2.42 11.08 16.80
CA LEU A 340 -1.89 9.75 17.00
C LEU A 340 -0.60 9.77 17.82
N TRP A 341 0.33 10.65 17.47
CA TRP A 341 1.56 10.86 18.22
C TRP A 341 1.28 11.21 19.68
N ALA A 342 0.38 12.18 19.93
CA ALA A 342 -0.01 12.57 21.28
C ALA A 342 -0.63 11.37 22.05
N GLY A 343 -1.48 10.59 21.41
CA GLY A 343 -2.05 9.37 22.01
C GLY A 343 -0.98 8.36 22.41
N ILE A 344 -0.01 8.09 21.53
CA ILE A 344 1.11 7.16 21.81
C ILE A 344 2.01 7.71 22.91
N MET A 345 2.34 9.01 22.90
CA MET A 345 3.19 9.63 23.92
C MET A 345 2.54 9.62 25.30
N LEU A 346 1.24 9.87 25.37
CA LEU A 346 0.49 9.92 26.63
C LEU A 346 0.16 8.51 27.17
N PHE A 347 -0.25 7.59 26.29
CA PHE A 347 -0.76 6.28 26.66
C PHE A 347 -0.02 5.09 26.02
N PRO A 348 1.34 5.03 26.02
CA PRO A 348 2.08 4.00 25.31
C PRO A 348 1.79 2.59 25.83
N LYS A 349 1.55 2.43 27.14
CA LYS A 349 1.17 1.15 27.74
C LYS A 349 -0.19 0.65 27.27
N ALA A 350 -1.14 1.54 26.94
CA ALA A 350 -2.43 1.14 26.41
C ALA A 350 -2.27 0.55 25.00
N PHE A 351 -1.46 1.17 24.16
CA PHE A 351 -1.18 0.66 22.81
C PHE A 351 -0.43 -0.68 22.83
N ALA A 352 0.61 -0.80 23.68
CA ALA A 352 1.37 -2.03 23.80
C ALA A 352 0.55 -3.15 24.49
N GLY A 353 -0.30 -2.82 25.46
CA GLY A 353 -1.12 -3.76 26.22
C GLY A 353 -2.21 -4.44 25.41
N ILE A 354 -2.53 -3.94 24.21
CA ILE A 354 -3.42 -4.64 23.27
C ILE A 354 -2.77 -5.97 22.79
N PHE A 355 -1.43 -6.01 22.75
CA PHE A 355 -0.68 -7.11 22.13
C PHE A 355 -0.05 -8.06 23.14
N THR A 356 0.24 -7.62 24.36
CA THR A 356 0.90 -8.44 25.38
C THR A 356 0.40 -8.16 26.79
N PRO A 357 0.11 -9.20 27.58
CA PRO A 357 -0.15 -9.07 29.02
C PRO A 357 1.14 -9.12 29.87
N ASP A 358 2.29 -9.47 29.29
CA ASP A 358 3.57 -9.57 30.00
C ASP A 358 4.06 -8.20 30.46
N ALA A 359 4.28 -8.05 31.77
CA ALA A 359 4.59 -6.75 32.38
C ALA A 359 5.98 -6.23 31.99
N GLU A 360 6.97 -7.10 31.81
CA GLU A 360 8.32 -6.72 31.43
C GLU A 360 8.38 -6.28 29.98
N LEU A 361 7.82 -7.08 29.08
CA LEU A 361 7.71 -6.76 27.66
C LEU A 361 6.86 -5.49 27.44
N LEU A 362 5.77 -5.33 28.22
CA LEU A 362 4.92 -4.14 28.16
C LEU A 362 5.68 -2.87 28.54
N ALA A 363 6.44 -2.91 29.64
CA ALA A 363 7.23 -1.76 30.09
C ALA A 363 8.34 -1.40 29.10
N PHE A 364 9.04 -2.40 28.58
CA PHE A 364 10.05 -2.22 27.54
C PHE A 364 9.47 -1.66 26.25
N THR A 365 8.38 -2.25 25.76
CA THR A 365 7.69 -1.83 24.55
C THR A 365 7.16 -0.40 24.68
N ALA A 366 6.62 -0.01 25.84
CA ALA A 366 6.12 1.34 26.05
C ALA A 366 7.25 2.39 25.97
N LYS A 367 8.46 2.08 26.45
CA LYS A 367 9.65 2.93 26.30
C LYS A 367 10.09 3.00 24.83
N ALA A 368 10.22 1.84 24.17
CA ALA A 368 10.62 1.74 22.78
C ALA A 368 9.63 2.45 21.83
N LEU A 369 8.32 2.34 22.09
CA LEU A 369 7.26 2.96 21.30
C LEU A 369 7.35 4.49 21.32
N ARG A 370 7.63 5.10 22.47
CA ARG A 370 7.84 6.56 22.58
C ARG A 370 9.01 7.03 21.75
N ILE A 371 10.10 6.27 21.75
CA ILE A 371 11.30 6.61 20.96
C ILE A 371 11.02 6.43 19.49
N TYR A 372 10.54 5.26 19.07
CA TYR A 372 10.30 4.89 17.70
C TYR A 372 9.30 5.84 17.00
N CYS A 373 8.22 6.21 17.70
CA CYS A 373 7.21 7.13 17.19
C CYS A 373 7.54 8.61 17.42
N GLY A 374 8.78 8.94 17.86
CA GLY A 374 9.18 10.29 18.22
C GLY A 374 8.94 11.35 17.16
N ALA A 375 9.11 11.02 15.87
CA ALA A 375 8.89 11.91 14.73
C ALA A 375 7.51 11.75 14.05
N LEU A 376 6.63 10.91 14.59
CA LEU A 376 5.35 10.60 13.96
C LEU A 376 4.47 11.86 13.74
N PHE A 377 4.58 12.87 14.60
CA PHE A 377 3.80 14.11 14.49
C PHE A 377 4.06 14.89 13.19
N ILE A 378 5.26 14.78 12.59
CA ILE A 378 5.60 15.41 11.31
C ILE A 378 5.38 14.50 10.10
N PHE A 379 5.10 13.21 10.32
CA PHE A 379 5.02 12.22 9.25
C PHE A 379 3.88 12.50 8.25
N GLY A 380 2.81 13.17 8.70
CA GLY A 380 1.74 13.64 7.81
C GLY A 380 2.24 14.55 6.68
N ILE A 381 3.33 15.29 6.89
CA ILE A 381 3.97 16.13 5.87
C ILE A 381 4.59 15.25 4.78
N GLN A 382 5.30 14.19 5.20
CA GLN A 382 5.91 13.23 4.28
C GLN A 382 4.86 12.60 3.35
N ILE A 383 3.75 12.14 3.93
CA ILE A 383 2.64 11.52 3.18
C ILE A 383 2.04 12.51 2.18
N ALA A 384 1.75 13.75 2.61
CA ALA A 384 1.15 14.76 1.74
C ALA A 384 2.07 15.13 0.57
N CYS A 385 3.35 15.35 0.82
CA CYS A 385 4.33 15.69 -0.22
C CYS A 385 4.56 14.53 -1.19
N GLN A 386 4.78 13.31 -0.67
CA GLN A 386 5.02 12.11 -1.47
C GLN A 386 3.83 11.81 -2.39
N MET A 387 2.61 11.80 -1.83
CA MET A 387 1.40 11.55 -2.62
C MET A 387 1.18 12.63 -3.67
N THR A 388 1.49 13.88 -3.37
CA THR A 388 1.35 14.96 -4.35
C THR A 388 2.35 14.81 -5.50
N PHE A 389 3.61 14.40 -5.24
CA PHE A 389 4.56 14.09 -6.30
C PHE A 389 4.05 12.98 -7.23
N VAL A 390 3.50 11.91 -6.66
CA VAL A 390 2.87 10.82 -7.44
C VAL A 390 1.69 11.34 -8.24
N SER A 391 0.81 12.13 -7.62
CA SER A 391 -0.42 12.64 -8.24
C SER A 391 -0.16 13.58 -9.42
N ILE A 392 0.90 14.40 -9.36
CA ILE A 392 1.29 15.30 -10.46
C ILE A 392 2.23 14.64 -11.49
N GLY A 393 2.53 13.34 -11.32
CA GLY A 393 3.37 12.57 -12.22
C GLY A 393 4.87 12.87 -12.13
N ASN A 394 5.36 13.44 -11.01
CA ASN A 394 6.77 13.76 -10.79
C ASN A 394 7.53 12.53 -10.27
N ALA A 395 7.85 11.60 -11.17
CA ALA A 395 8.55 10.36 -10.84
C ALA A 395 9.95 10.58 -10.21
N PRO A 396 10.83 11.45 -10.74
CA PRO A 396 12.15 11.63 -10.14
C PRO A 396 12.10 12.04 -8.68
N CYS A 397 11.28 13.04 -8.33
CA CYS A 397 11.16 13.49 -6.95
C CYS A 397 10.60 12.41 -6.04
N SER A 398 9.58 11.68 -6.50
CA SER A 398 8.98 10.57 -5.75
C SER A 398 9.98 9.46 -5.45
N ILE A 399 10.81 9.08 -6.42
CA ILE A 399 11.86 8.04 -6.29
C ILE A 399 12.95 8.52 -5.32
N ILE A 400 13.44 9.76 -5.49
CA ILE A 400 14.49 10.31 -4.63
C ILE A 400 14.05 10.29 -3.17
N VAL A 401 12.81 10.72 -2.86
CA VAL A 401 12.28 10.71 -1.50
C VAL A 401 12.19 9.29 -0.93
N ALA A 402 11.73 8.32 -1.74
CA ALA A 402 11.61 6.93 -1.31
C ALA A 402 12.98 6.30 -1.00
N ILE A 403 13.97 6.50 -1.89
CA ILE A 403 15.33 5.96 -1.71
C ILE A 403 16.03 6.65 -0.53
N LEU A 404 15.95 7.98 -0.45
CA LEU A 404 16.60 8.73 0.62
C LEU A 404 16.17 8.24 2.01
N ARG A 405 14.84 8.14 2.22
CA ARG A 405 14.31 7.76 3.53
C ARG A 405 14.72 6.35 3.92
N LYS A 406 14.56 5.37 3.02
CA LYS A 406 14.71 3.94 3.35
C LYS A 406 16.16 3.46 3.25
N PHE A 407 16.84 3.74 2.13
CA PHE A 407 18.19 3.20 1.87
C PHE A 407 19.31 4.12 2.38
N VAL A 408 19.17 5.43 2.21
CA VAL A 408 20.27 6.35 2.54
C VAL A 408 20.26 6.74 4.00
N LEU A 409 19.08 6.88 4.61
CA LEU A 409 18.96 7.30 6.01
C LEU A 409 18.71 6.12 6.92
N LEU A 410 17.59 5.41 6.79
CA LEU A 410 17.13 4.46 7.78
C LEU A 410 18.08 3.27 7.93
N ILE A 411 18.40 2.54 6.87
CA ILE A 411 19.26 1.36 6.95
C ILE A 411 20.62 1.67 7.56
N PRO A 412 21.38 2.69 7.12
CA PRO A 412 22.64 3.03 7.76
C PRO A 412 22.49 3.43 9.23
N LEU A 413 21.46 4.19 9.60
CA LEU A 413 21.25 4.64 10.98
C LEU A 413 20.97 3.47 11.93
N ILE A 414 20.28 2.41 11.49
CA ILE A 414 20.07 1.19 12.30
C ILE A 414 21.40 0.59 12.78
N PHE A 415 22.45 0.66 11.94
CA PHE A 415 23.76 0.09 12.27
C PHE A 415 24.73 1.11 12.89
N ILE A 416 24.61 2.40 12.59
CA ILE A 416 25.53 3.44 13.06
C ILE A 416 25.16 3.93 14.46
N LEU A 417 23.89 4.21 14.74
CA LEU A 417 23.48 4.80 16.02
C LEU A 417 23.81 3.97 17.26
N PRO A 418 23.76 2.61 17.23
CA PRO A 418 24.18 1.80 18.37
C PRO A 418 25.64 1.98 18.80
N HIS A 419 26.50 2.51 17.93
CA HIS A 419 27.91 2.79 18.24
C HIS A 419 28.13 4.21 18.76
N ILE A 420 27.13 5.08 18.68
CA ILE A 420 27.23 6.50 19.04
C ILE A 420 26.48 6.80 20.35
N LEU A 421 25.29 6.18 20.53
CA LEU A 421 24.43 6.45 21.66
C LEU A 421 24.74 5.52 22.86
N PRO A 422 24.53 5.99 24.12
CA PRO A 422 24.89 5.25 25.33
C PRO A 422 24.13 3.93 25.50
N ASP A 423 22.86 3.86 25.06
CA ASP A 423 22.02 2.66 25.09
C ASP A 423 21.89 2.11 23.66
N PRO A 424 22.70 1.10 23.28
CA PRO A 424 22.69 0.56 21.92
C PRO A 424 21.33 0.01 21.49
N THR A 425 20.56 -0.59 22.40
CA THR A 425 19.24 -1.14 22.09
C THR A 425 18.25 -0.04 21.76
N MET A 426 18.18 1.01 22.58
CA MET A 426 17.30 2.15 22.30
C MET A 426 17.79 2.98 21.11
N ALA A 427 19.10 2.96 20.83
CA ALA A 427 19.68 3.58 19.63
C ALA A 427 19.14 2.98 18.33
N VAL A 428 18.93 1.66 18.28
CA VAL A 428 18.31 1.01 17.11
C VAL A 428 16.91 1.57 16.86
N TYR A 429 16.07 1.70 17.89
CA TYR A 429 14.74 2.30 17.72
C TYR A 429 14.78 3.79 17.35
N THR A 430 15.83 4.51 17.78
CA THR A 430 16.04 5.92 17.47
C THR A 430 16.35 6.15 15.98
N ALA A 431 16.76 5.12 15.25
CA ALA A 431 17.02 5.20 13.82
C ALA A 431 15.79 5.67 13.01
N GLU A 432 14.59 5.19 13.36
CA GLU A 432 13.35 5.57 12.64
C GLU A 432 13.03 7.07 12.79
N PRO A 433 12.89 7.65 13.99
CA PRO A 433 12.56 9.07 14.12
C PRO A 433 13.66 9.99 13.59
N VAL A 434 14.93 9.62 13.65
CA VAL A 434 16.02 10.40 13.05
C VAL A 434 15.92 10.37 11.53
N ALA A 435 15.75 9.19 10.94
CA ALA A 435 15.57 9.04 9.50
C ALA A 435 14.34 9.79 8.99
N ASP A 436 13.21 9.68 9.71
CA ASP A 436 11.97 10.37 9.35
C ASP A 436 12.11 11.88 9.43
N THR A 437 12.74 12.41 10.48
CA THR A 437 12.96 13.85 10.63
C THR A 437 13.82 14.40 9.49
N LEU A 438 14.94 13.76 9.19
CA LEU A 438 15.81 14.16 8.09
C LEU A 438 15.12 14.04 6.73
N ALA A 439 14.38 12.95 6.51
CA ALA A 439 13.63 12.73 5.28
C ALA A 439 12.52 13.77 5.09
N VAL A 440 11.78 14.11 6.15
CA VAL A 440 10.72 15.14 6.10
C VAL A 440 11.32 16.50 5.78
N LEU A 441 12.41 16.90 6.44
CA LEU A 441 13.10 18.18 6.18
C LEU A 441 13.56 18.26 4.72
N PHE A 442 14.23 17.23 4.22
CA PHE A 442 14.66 17.19 2.82
C PHE A 442 13.46 17.26 1.86
N THR A 443 12.41 16.46 2.15
CA THR A 443 11.20 16.43 1.33
C THR A 443 10.52 17.79 1.29
N MET A 444 10.41 18.51 2.42
CA MET A 444 9.82 19.85 2.48
C MET A 444 10.58 20.85 1.58
N ILE A 445 11.91 20.85 1.66
CA ILE A 445 12.75 21.74 0.85
C ILE A 445 12.57 21.42 -0.63
N MET A 446 12.68 20.16 -1.01
CA MET A 446 12.51 19.72 -2.39
C MET A 446 11.08 19.98 -2.89
N PHE A 447 10.08 19.70 -2.08
CA PHE A 447 8.68 19.92 -2.42
C PHE A 447 8.39 21.40 -2.64
N GLY A 448 8.86 22.28 -1.73
CA GLY A 448 8.67 23.74 -1.86
C GLY A 448 9.19 24.30 -3.17
N THR A 449 10.31 23.78 -3.67
CA THR A 449 10.89 24.21 -4.95
C THR A 449 10.19 23.59 -6.15
N GLN A 450 10.01 22.27 -6.15
CA GLN A 450 9.47 21.53 -7.30
C GLN A 450 7.97 21.74 -7.49
N PHE A 451 7.21 21.82 -6.40
CA PHE A 451 5.78 22.08 -6.46
C PHE A 451 5.46 23.46 -6.99
N LYS A 452 6.20 24.51 -6.51
CA LYS A 452 6.09 25.87 -7.06
C LYS A 452 6.40 25.88 -8.55
N LYS A 453 7.45 25.17 -8.98
CA LYS A 453 7.82 25.07 -10.40
C LYS A 453 6.72 24.36 -11.22
N ALA A 454 6.13 23.30 -10.68
CA ALA A 454 5.03 22.58 -11.33
C ALA A 454 3.77 23.47 -11.48
N LEU A 455 3.39 24.22 -10.43
CA LEU A 455 2.26 25.14 -10.47
C LEU A 455 2.49 26.30 -11.46
N LYS A 456 3.67 26.92 -11.44
CA LYS A 456 4.01 27.98 -12.42
C LYS A 456 3.95 27.46 -13.87
N LYS A 457 4.34 26.22 -14.11
CA LYS A 457 4.22 25.61 -15.45
C LYS A 457 2.77 25.43 -15.89
N LEU A 458 1.85 25.20 -14.95
CA LEU A 458 0.42 25.12 -15.24
C LEU A 458 -0.17 26.50 -15.55
N GLU A 459 0.29 27.56 -14.83
CA GLU A 459 -0.19 28.93 -14.98
C GLU A 459 0.47 29.64 -16.18
N GLY A 460 1.76 29.40 -16.44
CA GLY A 460 2.55 30.10 -17.45
C GLY A 460 2.50 29.52 -18.87
N ASN A 461 1.78 28.44 -19.08
CA ASN A 461 1.37 27.93 -20.40
C ASN A 461 -0.10 28.32 -20.70
N ALA A 462 -0.60 29.29 -19.97
CA ALA A 462 -1.83 29.98 -20.31
C ALA A 462 -1.53 31.11 -21.26
#